data_a7d2be3eda1330d042cea847d0acb391
#
_entry.id   a7d2be3eda1330d042cea847d0acb391
#
_cell.length_a   1.000
_cell.length_b   1.000
_cell.length_c   1.000
_cell.angle_alpha   90.00
_cell.angle_beta   90.00
_cell.angle_gamma   90.00
#
_symmetry.space_group_name_H-M   'P 1'
#
loop_
_entity.id
_entity.type
_entity.pdbx_description
1 polymer ?
#
loop_
_entity_poly.entity_id
_entity_poly.type
_entity_poly.pdbx_seq_one_letter_code
_entity_poly.pdbx_strand_id
1 'polypeptide(L)'
;MVLPVWGCFYGKEEWLDKLPPYQGGGEMIQSVSFEKTTFNELPFKFEAGTPDYIGTTALAKALDYVSAIGMENIAAHEHELTYMPCSV
;
A
#
# COMPACT_ATOMS: atom_id res chain seq x y z
N MET A 1 -7.08 20.42 -2.20
CA MET A 1 -6.32 19.39 -2.93
C MET A 1 -6.20 18.18 -2.03
N VAL A 2 -6.87 17.09 -2.36
CA VAL A 2 -6.75 15.85 -1.59
C VAL A 2 -5.47 15.15 -2.05
N LEU A 3 -4.52 14.98 -1.17
CA LEU A 3 -3.34 14.17 -1.46
C LEU A 3 -3.76 12.70 -1.54
N PRO A 4 -3.39 11.98 -2.61
CA PRO A 4 -3.66 10.56 -2.67
C PRO A 4 -2.94 9.83 -1.53
N VAL A 5 -3.71 9.03 -0.77
CA VAL A 5 -3.15 8.20 0.30
C VAL A 5 -2.81 6.84 -0.30
N TRP A 6 -1.56 6.43 -0.13
CA TRP A 6 -1.07 5.12 -0.56
C TRP A 6 -0.99 4.17 0.63
N GLY A 7 -1.48 2.96 0.42
CA GLY A 7 -1.33 1.87 1.39
C GLY A 7 -0.68 0.67 0.74
N CYS A 8 0.30 0.07 1.40
CA CYS A 8 0.89 -1.20 1.01
C CYS A 8 0.32 -2.32 1.87
N PHE A 9 -0.18 -3.36 1.22
CA PHE A 9 -0.60 -4.58 1.87
C PHE A 9 0.40 -5.70 1.61
N TYR A 10 1.02 -6.19 2.68
CA TYR A 10 1.98 -7.28 2.62
C TYR A 10 1.40 -8.54 3.27
N GLY A 11 1.61 -9.68 2.64
CA GLY A 11 1.21 -10.96 3.19
C GLY A 11 2.01 -12.11 2.56
N LYS A 12 2.01 -13.25 3.26
CA LYS A 12 2.58 -14.47 2.70
C LYS A 12 1.66 -15.01 1.59
N GLU A 13 2.25 -15.41 0.48
CA GLU A 13 1.54 -15.89 -0.70
C GLU A 13 0.50 -16.97 -0.38
N GLU A 14 0.88 -17.98 0.42
CA GLU A 14 -0.01 -19.07 0.83
C GLU A 14 -1.30 -18.61 1.55
N TRP A 15 -1.24 -17.52 2.28
CA TRP A 15 -2.41 -16.92 2.94
C TRP A 15 -3.21 -16.02 2.02
N LEU A 16 -2.54 -15.26 1.18
CA LEU A 16 -3.17 -14.41 0.19
C LEU A 16 -3.96 -15.22 -0.84
N ASP A 17 -3.48 -16.40 -1.22
CA ASP A 17 -4.21 -17.31 -2.10
C ASP A 17 -5.50 -17.86 -1.47
N LYS A 18 -5.46 -18.14 -0.17
CA LYS A 18 -6.61 -18.67 0.57
C LYS A 18 -7.66 -17.62 0.93
N LEU A 19 -7.24 -16.37 1.12
CA LEU A 19 -8.15 -15.29 1.49
C LEU A 19 -9.05 -14.90 0.33
N PRO A 20 -10.34 -14.58 0.59
CA PRO A 20 -11.18 -13.97 -0.42
C PRO A 20 -10.69 -12.55 -0.73
N PRO A 21 -10.95 -12.02 -1.95
CA PRO A 21 -10.64 -10.64 -2.25
C PRO A 21 -11.46 -9.71 -1.34
N TYR A 22 -10.87 -8.58 -0.98
CA TYR A 22 -11.53 -7.60 -0.10
C TYR A 22 -12.60 -6.81 -0.84
N GLN A 23 -12.35 -6.45 -2.08
CA GLN A 23 -13.19 -5.57 -2.88
C GLN A 23 -13.22 -6.02 -4.34
N GLY A 24 -14.38 -5.92 -5.00
CA GLY A 24 -14.54 -6.19 -6.42
C GLY A 24 -14.26 -4.94 -7.27
N GLY A 25 -13.76 -5.16 -8.48
CA GLY A 25 -13.49 -4.08 -9.44
C GLY A 25 -12.81 -4.59 -10.70
N GLY A 26 -12.45 -3.68 -11.59
CA GLY A 26 -11.65 -4.00 -12.77
C GLY A 26 -10.28 -4.56 -12.39
N GLU A 27 -9.62 -5.23 -13.32
CA GLU A 27 -8.28 -5.83 -13.21
C GLU A 27 -8.19 -7.05 -12.26
N MET A 28 -8.98 -7.10 -11.18
CA MET A 28 -8.93 -8.16 -10.18
C MET A 28 -9.83 -9.36 -10.51
N ILE A 29 -10.68 -9.27 -11.52
CA ILE A 29 -11.59 -10.31 -11.98
C ILE A 29 -11.01 -11.01 -13.22
N GLN A 30 -11.11 -12.35 -13.25
CA GLN A 30 -10.77 -13.15 -14.41
C GLN A 30 -12.00 -13.37 -15.31
N SER A 31 -13.13 -13.75 -14.70
CA SER A 31 -14.41 -13.87 -15.39
C SER A 31 -15.57 -13.57 -14.45
N VAL A 32 -16.64 -13.01 -15.01
CA VAL A 32 -17.87 -12.71 -14.28
C VAL A 32 -19.06 -13.29 -15.05
N SER A 33 -19.89 -14.05 -14.35
CA SER A 33 -21.19 -14.48 -14.84
C SER A 33 -22.25 -14.23 -13.76
N PHE A 34 -23.52 -14.38 -14.10
CA PHE A 34 -24.61 -14.24 -13.11
C PHE A 34 -24.56 -15.31 -12.02
N GLU A 35 -23.90 -16.44 -12.29
CA GLU A 35 -23.85 -17.58 -11.38
C GLU A 35 -22.53 -17.63 -10.59
N LYS A 36 -21.42 -17.18 -11.18
CA LYS A 36 -20.10 -17.30 -10.58
C LYS A 36 -19.15 -16.20 -11.07
N THR A 37 -18.38 -15.67 -10.14
CA THR A 37 -17.24 -14.78 -10.42
C THR A 37 -15.94 -15.49 -10.07
N THR A 38 -14.98 -15.46 -10.97
CA THR A 38 -13.61 -15.93 -10.70
C THR A 38 -12.67 -14.73 -10.64
N PHE A 39 -11.73 -14.81 -9.72
CA PHE A 39 -10.79 -13.72 -9.43
C PHE A 39 -9.45 -13.98 -10.10
N ASN A 40 -8.73 -12.89 -10.36
CA ASN A 40 -7.42 -12.96 -10.96
C ASN A 40 -6.38 -13.50 -9.96
N GLU A 41 -5.21 -13.87 -10.48
CA GLU A 41 -4.08 -14.32 -9.66
C GLU A 41 -3.47 -13.17 -8.87
N LEU A 42 -2.67 -13.49 -7.85
CA LEU A 42 -1.86 -12.51 -7.15
C LEU A 42 -0.83 -11.85 -8.10
N PRO A 43 -0.56 -10.55 -7.96
CA PRO A 43 -1.08 -9.63 -6.93
C PRO A 43 -2.43 -8.99 -7.27
N PHE A 44 -2.96 -9.18 -8.48
CA PHE A 44 -4.16 -8.50 -9.00
C PHE A 44 -5.44 -8.78 -8.21
N LYS A 45 -5.51 -9.93 -7.58
CA LYS A 45 -6.65 -10.35 -6.75
C LYS A 45 -7.08 -9.32 -5.69
N PHE A 46 -6.13 -8.56 -5.15
CA PHE A 46 -6.36 -7.54 -4.12
C PHE A 46 -6.24 -6.11 -4.65
N GLU A 47 -6.08 -5.93 -5.95
CA GLU A 47 -5.91 -4.64 -6.60
C GLU A 47 -7.13 -4.33 -7.47
N ALA A 48 -8.19 -3.80 -6.85
CA ALA A 48 -9.43 -3.48 -7.55
C ALA A 48 -9.32 -2.13 -8.28
N GLY A 49 -9.56 -2.16 -9.60
CA GLY A 49 -9.55 -0.99 -10.45
C GLY A 49 -8.19 -0.63 -11.03
N THR A 50 -8.16 0.43 -11.81
CA THR A 50 -6.91 0.94 -12.42
C THR A 50 -5.95 1.43 -11.34
N PRO A 51 -4.69 0.94 -11.31
CA PRO A 51 -3.73 1.35 -10.30
C PRO A 51 -3.37 2.84 -10.43
N ASP A 52 -3.10 3.47 -9.30
CA ASP A 52 -2.54 4.82 -9.25
C ASP A 52 -1.06 4.81 -9.63
N TYR A 53 -0.77 4.81 -10.93
CA TYR A 53 0.59 4.77 -11.45
C TYR A 53 1.37 6.07 -11.18
N ILE A 54 0.69 7.21 -11.06
CA ILE A 54 1.33 8.49 -10.72
C ILE A 54 1.78 8.47 -9.27
N GLY A 55 0.89 8.08 -8.35
CA GLY A 55 1.20 7.95 -6.93
C GLY A 55 2.28 6.90 -6.66
N THR A 56 2.25 5.79 -7.38
CA THR A 56 3.29 4.74 -7.28
C THR A 56 4.67 5.25 -7.66
N THR A 57 4.77 6.00 -8.74
CA THR A 57 6.04 6.62 -9.18
C THR A 57 6.55 7.63 -8.15
N ALA A 58 5.64 8.45 -7.61
CA ALA A 58 5.98 9.41 -6.57
C ALA A 58 6.42 8.72 -5.25
N LEU A 59 5.78 7.60 -4.90
CA LEU A 59 6.15 6.80 -3.73
C LEU A 59 7.58 6.25 -3.82
N ALA A 60 7.98 5.78 -4.98
CA ALA A 60 9.36 5.32 -5.20
C ALA A 60 10.38 6.44 -4.87
N LYS A 61 10.10 7.66 -5.31
CA LYS A 61 10.94 8.82 -5.02
C LYS A 61 10.94 9.21 -3.53
N ALA A 62 9.78 9.10 -2.88
CA ALA A 62 9.67 9.34 -1.44
C ALA A 62 10.47 8.31 -0.63
N LEU A 63 10.46 7.05 -1.04
CA LEU A 63 11.26 6.00 -0.42
C LEU A 63 12.77 6.24 -0.57
N ASP A 64 13.21 6.70 -1.74
CA ASP A 64 14.61 7.11 -1.96
C ASP A 64 15.02 8.25 -1.03
N TYR A 65 14.16 9.24 -0.87
CA TYR A 65 14.39 10.37 0.03
C TYR A 65 14.54 9.94 1.49
N VAL A 66 13.62 9.12 1.98
CA VAL A 66 13.66 8.58 3.35
C VAL A 66 14.88 7.70 3.57
N SER A 67 15.22 6.85 2.60
CA SER A 67 16.40 5.99 2.66
C SER A 67 17.70 6.77 2.67
N ALA A 68 17.77 7.90 1.98
CA ALA A 68 18.93 8.77 1.96
C ALA A 68 19.19 9.45 3.32
N ILE A 69 18.11 9.78 4.05
CA ILE A 69 18.22 10.30 5.43
C ILE A 69 18.66 9.20 6.40
N GLY A 70 18.16 8.00 6.21
CA GLY A 70 18.38 6.82 7.05
C GLY A 70 17.34 6.67 8.14
N MET A 71 16.81 5.47 8.29
CA MET A 71 15.76 5.17 9.27
C MET A 71 16.22 5.38 10.72
N GLU A 72 17.50 5.11 11.01
CA GLU A 72 18.07 5.31 12.34
C GLU A 72 18.12 6.78 12.72
N ASN A 73 18.47 7.66 11.79
CA ASN A 73 18.50 9.10 12.00
C ASN A 73 17.09 9.66 12.23
N ILE A 74 16.09 9.16 11.49
CA ILE A 74 14.69 9.54 11.64
C ILE A 74 14.20 9.12 13.04
N ALA A 75 14.45 7.89 13.44
CA ALA A 75 14.04 7.38 14.74
C ALA A 75 14.69 8.18 15.89
N ALA A 76 15.95 8.52 15.80
CA ALA A 76 16.65 9.33 16.78
C ALA A 76 16.03 10.73 16.91
N HIS A 77 15.72 11.36 15.78
CA HIS A 77 15.10 12.69 15.75
C HIS A 77 13.68 12.68 16.32
N GLU A 78 12.90 11.71 15.96
CA GLU A 78 11.53 11.53 16.52
C GLU A 78 11.57 11.30 18.03
N HIS A 79 12.51 10.51 18.51
CA HIS A 79 12.72 10.30 19.93
C HIS A 79 13.05 11.59 20.67
N GLU A 80 13.97 12.37 20.14
CA GLU A 80 14.34 13.68 20.69
C GLU A 80 13.14 14.62 20.78
N LEU A 81 12.36 14.73 19.70
CA LEU A 81 11.14 15.56 19.68
C LEU A 81 10.07 15.10 20.67
N THR A 82 9.93 13.79 20.86
CA THR A 82 8.93 13.21 21.77
C THR A 82 9.24 13.55 23.23
N TYR A 83 10.52 13.66 23.58
CA TYR A 83 10.96 13.97 24.95
C TYR A 83 11.30 15.44 25.16
N MET A 84 11.13 16.28 24.14
CA MET A 84 11.23 17.72 24.37
C MET A 84 10.12 18.18 25.33
N PRO A 85 10.47 18.84 26.45
CA PRO A 85 9.45 19.41 27.30
C PRO A 85 8.68 20.46 26.50
N CYS A 86 7.35 20.30 26.48
CA CYS A 86 6.46 21.31 25.91
C CYS A 86 6.60 22.58 26.74
N SER A 87 7.48 23.46 26.35
CA SER A 87 7.54 24.80 26.96
C SER A 87 6.35 25.59 26.43
N VAL A 88 5.36 25.72 27.29
CA VAL A 88 4.21 26.60 27.06
C VAL A 88 4.63 28.06 27.20
#